data_f8d383fa086106807fbeff94132bc016
#
_entry.id   f8d383fa086106807fbeff94132bc016
#
_cell.length_a   1.000
_cell.length_b   1.000
_cell.length_c   1.000
_cell.angle_alpha   90.00
_cell.angle_beta   90.00
_cell.angle_gamma   90.00
#
_symmetry.space_group_name_H-M   'P 1'
#
loop_
_entity.id
_entity.type
_entity.pdbx_description
1 polymer ?
#
loop_
_entity_poly.entity_id
_entity_poly.type
_entity_poly.pdbx_seq_one_letter_code
_entity_poly.pdbx_strand_id
1 'polypeptide(L)'
;MKELAKKIAAKGGVITALALLLLAAAAPAAAQKNKDKKNQQPQTESPSDTKSMPLMTDTQAVDLAVGQSLGYWQIGDVDSLHKYYADDVIVVTGDWSPPLIGWDNYAKAYRAQRARVMGGRMDRTNTFIKVDGSFAWATYQFFYVTSVDGKVSESRGHTTLILNKHGDRWVIVLNHSSIVESTLASPVPGADSPQPSRP
;
A
#
# COMPACT_ATOMS: atom_id res chain seq x y z
N MET A 1 -21.44 -27.46 19.79
CA MET A 1 -20.99 -26.04 19.74
C MET A 1 -20.66 -25.43 21.11
N LYS A 2 -20.93 -26.07 22.26
CA LYS A 2 -20.56 -25.52 23.58
C LYS A 2 -19.15 -25.90 24.08
N GLU A 3 -18.49 -26.85 23.46
CA GLU A 3 -17.13 -27.30 23.85
C GLU A 3 -15.98 -26.47 23.24
N LEU A 4 -16.22 -25.80 22.12
CA LEU A 4 -15.17 -24.98 21.44
C LEU A 4 -14.92 -23.65 22.15
N ALA A 5 -15.93 -23.14 22.87
CA ALA A 5 -15.83 -21.87 23.61
C ALA A 5 -15.00 -21.97 24.90
N LYS A 6 -14.76 -23.16 25.43
CA LYS A 6 -14.01 -23.38 26.67
C LYS A 6 -12.51 -23.46 26.52
N LYS A 7 -11.99 -23.61 25.30
CA LYS A 7 -10.53 -23.72 25.04
C LYS A 7 -9.83 -22.39 24.77
N ILE A 8 -10.55 -21.29 24.62
CA ILE A 8 -9.95 -19.95 24.30
C ILE A 8 -9.70 -19.12 25.57
N ALA A 9 -10.24 -19.49 26.71
CA ALA A 9 -10.15 -18.72 27.97
C ALA A 9 -8.90 -19.00 28.84
N ALA A 10 -7.96 -19.84 28.42
CA ALA A 10 -6.85 -20.30 29.28
C ALA A 10 -5.44 -19.97 28.76
N LYS A 11 -5.21 -18.81 28.14
CA LYS A 11 -3.87 -18.27 27.95
C LYS A 11 -3.85 -16.75 28.16
N GLY A 12 -4.04 -16.35 29.40
CA GLY A 12 -3.70 -15.00 29.87
C GLY A 12 -2.18 -14.84 29.92
N GLY A 13 -1.62 -14.17 28.94
CA GLY A 13 -0.22 -13.76 28.90
C GLY A 13 -0.09 -12.32 29.42
N VAL A 14 0.69 -12.16 30.46
CA VAL A 14 1.06 -10.94 31.17
C VAL A 14 1.65 -9.91 30.22
N ILE A 15 1.01 -8.75 30.05
CA ILE A 15 1.58 -7.59 29.35
C ILE A 15 2.40 -6.81 30.37
N THR A 16 3.72 -6.91 30.28
CA THR A 16 4.65 -6.09 31.06
C THR A 16 4.80 -4.74 30.36
N ALA A 17 4.27 -3.69 30.99
CA ALA A 17 4.46 -2.32 30.56
C ALA A 17 5.90 -1.89 30.85
N LEU A 18 6.70 -1.59 29.83
CA LEU A 18 8.03 -1.00 29.97
C LEU A 18 7.91 0.53 29.90
N ALA A 19 7.98 1.17 31.05
CA ALA A 19 8.04 2.63 31.16
C ALA A 19 9.46 3.08 30.83
N LEU A 20 9.63 3.86 29.76
CA LEU A 20 10.90 4.51 29.40
C LEU A 20 11.03 5.84 30.14
N LEU A 21 11.94 5.91 31.10
CA LEU A 21 12.31 7.11 31.84
C LEU A 21 13.29 7.94 30.99
N LEU A 22 12.90 9.12 30.54
CA LEU A 22 13.78 10.10 29.90
C LEU A 22 14.52 10.88 31.00
N LEU A 23 15.81 10.65 31.15
CA LEU A 23 16.71 11.46 31.98
C LEU A 23 17.34 12.55 31.11
N ALA A 24 16.97 13.79 31.33
CA ALA A 24 17.63 14.95 30.77
C ALA A 24 18.89 15.27 31.60
N ALA A 25 20.05 15.15 30.99
CA ALA A 25 21.31 15.63 31.60
C ALA A 25 21.72 16.95 30.93
N ALA A 26 21.63 18.02 31.69
CA ALA A 26 22.21 19.32 31.36
C ALA A 26 23.70 19.29 31.69
N ALA A 27 24.58 19.68 30.78
CA ALA A 27 25.98 19.92 31.01
C ALA A 27 26.30 21.42 30.81
N PRO A 28 27.17 22.00 31.67
CA PRO A 28 27.39 23.44 31.69
C PRO A 28 28.45 23.88 30.66
N ALA A 29 28.28 25.11 30.20
CA ALA A 29 29.20 25.83 29.35
C ALA A 29 30.52 26.14 30.09
N ALA A 30 31.65 25.80 29.50
CA ALA A 30 32.96 26.30 29.87
C ALA A 30 33.47 27.17 28.71
N ALA A 31 33.59 28.46 29.00
CA ALA A 31 34.25 29.44 28.14
C ALA A 31 35.76 29.23 28.13
N GLN A 32 36.37 29.05 26.98
CA GLN A 32 37.81 29.14 26.82
C GLN A 32 38.14 30.15 25.73
N LYS A 33 38.71 31.26 26.22
CA LYS A 33 39.30 32.36 25.47
C LYS A 33 40.70 31.94 25.06
N ASN A 34 41.02 31.92 23.78
CA ASN A 34 42.43 32.01 23.39
C ASN A 34 42.61 32.86 22.12
N LYS A 35 43.67 33.65 22.26
CA LYS A 35 44.11 34.76 21.41
C LYS A 35 44.86 34.27 20.16
N ASP A 36 44.68 35.05 19.10
CA ASP A 36 45.62 35.45 18.06
C ASP A 36 46.64 34.44 17.49
N LYS A 37 46.46 34.12 16.19
CA LYS A 37 47.54 34.45 15.22
C LYS A 37 47.00 34.40 13.78
N LYS A 38 47.17 35.56 13.15
CA LYS A 38 47.08 35.93 11.75
C LYS A 38 47.95 35.01 10.88
N ASN A 39 47.36 34.26 9.95
CA ASN A 39 48.06 33.85 8.75
C ASN A 39 47.02 33.70 7.64
N GLN A 40 47.01 34.67 6.73
CA GLN A 40 46.22 34.66 5.50
C GLN A 40 46.96 33.77 4.51
N GLN A 41 46.35 32.68 4.12
CA GLN A 41 46.67 31.93 2.91
C GLN A 41 45.39 31.81 2.08
N PRO A 42 45.40 32.09 0.77
CA PRO A 42 44.20 32.00 -0.04
C PRO A 42 43.79 30.55 -0.14
N GLN A 43 42.68 30.20 0.51
CA GLN A 43 42.01 28.94 0.26
C GLN A 43 41.34 29.02 -1.10
N THR A 44 41.89 28.28 -2.02
CA THR A 44 41.21 27.86 -3.23
C THR A 44 39.97 27.12 -2.79
N GLU A 45 38.80 27.70 -3.03
CA GLU A 45 37.51 27.06 -2.84
C GLU A 45 37.47 25.81 -3.73
N SER A 46 37.64 24.65 -3.11
CA SER A 46 37.27 23.39 -3.74
C SER A 46 35.76 23.41 -4.02
N PRO A 47 35.31 22.98 -5.20
CA PRO A 47 33.89 22.84 -5.47
C PRO A 47 33.31 21.97 -4.38
N SER A 48 32.34 22.52 -3.65
CA SER A 48 31.53 21.73 -2.70
C SER A 48 30.89 20.60 -3.52
N ASP A 49 31.33 19.38 -3.29
CA ASP A 49 30.64 18.17 -3.68
C ASP A 49 29.24 18.22 -3.06
N THR A 50 28.33 18.86 -3.77
CA THR A 50 26.90 18.73 -3.52
C THR A 50 26.61 17.29 -3.86
N LYS A 51 26.68 16.43 -2.84
CA LYS A 51 26.31 15.02 -2.92
C LYS A 51 24.84 15.01 -3.34
N SER A 52 24.59 14.99 -4.64
CA SER A 52 23.25 14.88 -5.19
C SER A 52 22.64 13.62 -4.58
N MET A 53 21.54 13.77 -3.87
CA MET A 53 20.79 12.60 -3.40
C MET A 53 20.54 11.72 -4.62
N PRO A 54 20.78 10.40 -4.51
CA PRO A 54 20.53 9.50 -5.63
C PRO A 54 19.07 9.63 -6.03
N LEU A 55 18.83 9.98 -7.29
CA LEU A 55 17.50 10.00 -7.85
C LEU A 55 16.91 8.60 -7.72
N MET A 56 15.64 8.53 -7.30
CA MET A 56 14.88 7.28 -7.22
C MET A 56 14.88 6.59 -8.59
N THR A 57 15.22 5.32 -8.63
CA THR A 57 15.12 4.53 -9.85
C THR A 57 13.66 4.33 -10.26
N ASP A 58 13.39 4.09 -11.54
CA ASP A 58 12.03 3.83 -12.00
C ASP A 58 11.40 2.60 -11.30
N THR A 59 12.18 1.57 -11.00
CA THR A 59 11.70 0.41 -10.21
C THR A 59 11.25 0.84 -8.80
N GLN A 60 12.01 1.70 -8.14
CA GLN A 60 11.65 2.23 -6.83
C GLN A 60 10.41 3.15 -6.92
N ALA A 61 10.30 3.94 -7.98
CA ALA A 61 9.15 4.80 -8.21
C ALA A 61 7.87 3.99 -8.48
N VAL A 62 7.96 2.89 -9.22
CA VAL A 62 6.85 1.93 -9.41
C VAL A 62 6.47 1.28 -8.09
N ASP A 63 7.44 0.80 -7.30
CA ASP A 63 7.15 0.17 -6.01
C ASP A 63 6.46 1.14 -5.04
N LEU A 64 6.91 2.39 -5.02
CA LEU A 64 6.29 3.46 -4.24
C LEU A 64 4.85 3.73 -4.70
N ALA A 65 4.62 3.84 -6.02
CA ALA A 65 3.29 4.07 -6.57
C ALA A 65 2.32 2.93 -6.21
N VAL A 66 2.77 1.68 -6.31
CA VAL A 66 2.00 0.49 -5.90
C VAL A 66 1.70 0.52 -4.41
N GLY A 67 2.70 0.82 -3.56
CA GLY A 67 2.53 0.89 -2.11
C GLY A 67 1.57 1.99 -1.69
N GLN A 68 1.68 3.18 -2.27
CA GLN A 68 0.81 4.33 -1.97
C GLN A 68 -0.63 4.09 -2.46
N SER A 69 -0.81 3.55 -3.67
CA SER A 69 -2.15 3.20 -4.16
C SER A 69 -2.84 2.20 -3.23
N LEU A 70 -2.11 1.17 -2.76
CA LEU A 70 -2.63 0.20 -1.81
C LEU A 70 -2.98 0.84 -0.46
N GLY A 71 -2.14 1.77 0.02
CA GLY A 71 -2.40 2.52 1.25
C GLY A 71 -3.69 3.32 1.17
N TYR A 72 -3.89 4.12 0.11
CA TYR A 72 -5.11 4.91 -0.10
C TYR A 72 -6.34 4.02 -0.28
N TRP A 73 -6.17 2.90 -0.98
CA TRP A 73 -7.23 1.90 -1.10
C TRP A 73 -7.65 1.36 0.28
N GLN A 74 -6.70 1.03 1.15
CA GLN A 74 -7.01 0.51 2.48
C GLN A 74 -7.76 1.51 3.37
N ILE A 75 -7.39 2.78 3.34
CA ILE A 75 -8.04 3.81 4.16
C ILE A 75 -9.32 4.39 3.55
N GLY A 76 -9.59 4.09 2.27
CA GLY A 76 -10.79 4.57 1.58
C GLY A 76 -10.69 5.99 1.03
N ASP A 77 -9.48 6.53 0.90
CA ASP A 77 -9.25 7.84 0.28
C ASP A 77 -9.27 7.73 -1.24
N VAL A 78 -10.46 7.83 -1.82
CA VAL A 78 -10.70 7.64 -3.26
C VAL A 78 -10.03 8.73 -4.09
N ASP A 79 -9.98 9.96 -3.59
CA ASP A 79 -9.41 11.09 -4.34
C ASP A 79 -7.89 10.99 -4.42
N SER A 80 -7.23 10.56 -3.34
CA SER A 80 -5.80 10.28 -3.36
C SER A 80 -5.47 9.01 -4.14
N LEU A 81 -6.34 8.00 -4.10
CA LEU A 81 -6.20 6.77 -4.88
C LEU A 81 -6.22 7.06 -6.38
N HIS A 82 -7.08 7.98 -6.86
CA HIS A 82 -7.17 8.37 -8.26
C HIS A 82 -5.85 8.90 -8.84
N LYS A 83 -5.00 9.50 -8.02
CA LYS A 83 -3.69 10.00 -8.47
C LYS A 83 -2.77 8.90 -9.02
N TYR A 84 -3.07 7.65 -8.69
CA TYR A 84 -2.29 6.46 -9.09
C TYR A 84 -2.99 5.63 -10.16
N TYR A 85 -4.18 5.99 -10.59
CA TYR A 85 -4.95 5.28 -11.61
C TYR A 85 -5.22 6.18 -12.82
N ALA A 86 -5.17 5.62 -14.01
CA ALA A 86 -5.58 6.32 -15.22
C ALA A 86 -7.10 6.47 -15.27
N ASP A 87 -7.59 7.49 -15.97
CA ASP A 87 -9.02 7.71 -16.17
C ASP A 87 -9.68 6.57 -16.97
N ASP A 88 -8.93 5.94 -17.88
CA ASP A 88 -9.34 4.81 -18.71
C ASP A 88 -8.92 3.45 -18.18
N VAL A 89 -8.56 3.36 -16.89
CA VAL A 89 -8.08 2.13 -16.26
C VAL A 89 -9.03 0.95 -16.48
N ILE A 90 -8.48 -0.24 -16.65
CA ILE A 90 -9.22 -1.50 -16.64
C ILE A 90 -8.97 -2.19 -15.31
N VAL A 91 -10.05 -2.54 -14.58
CA VAL A 91 -9.96 -3.28 -13.32
C VAL A 91 -10.69 -4.61 -13.45
N VAL A 92 -9.95 -5.70 -13.29
CA VAL A 92 -10.47 -7.07 -13.21
C VAL A 92 -10.45 -7.47 -11.74
N THR A 93 -11.62 -7.69 -11.17
CA THR A 93 -11.80 -8.15 -9.80
C THR A 93 -11.57 -9.66 -9.69
N GLY A 94 -11.34 -10.16 -8.48
CA GLY A 94 -11.06 -11.58 -8.26
C GLY A 94 -12.26 -12.52 -8.40
N ASP A 95 -13.40 -12.02 -8.78
CA ASP A 95 -14.65 -12.75 -9.01
C ASP A 95 -14.96 -12.89 -10.52
N TRP A 96 -16.10 -13.50 -10.84
CA TRP A 96 -16.55 -13.70 -12.23
C TRP A 96 -17.25 -12.47 -12.82
N SER A 97 -17.06 -11.28 -12.25
CA SER A 97 -17.67 -10.05 -12.75
C SER A 97 -16.96 -9.56 -14.01
N PRO A 98 -17.70 -8.89 -14.93
CA PRO A 98 -17.06 -8.23 -16.06
C PRO A 98 -16.04 -7.19 -15.60
N PRO A 99 -14.99 -6.91 -16.40
CA PRO A 99 -14.03 -5.87 -16.09
C PRO A 99 -14.72 -4.50 -15.92
N LEU A 100 -14.29 -3.75 -14.93
CA LEU A 100 -14.66 -2.34 -14.76
C LEU A 100 -13.77 -1.51 -15.66
N ILE A 101 -14.36 -0.73 -16.55
CA ILE A 101 -13.64 0.12 -17.50
C ILE A 101 -13.83 1.57 -17.08
N GLY A 102 -12.73 2.27 -16.88
CA GLY A 102 -12.66 3.66 -16.45
C GLY A 102 -12.72 3.84 -14.94
N TRP A 103 -12.06 4.92 -14.51
CA TRP A 103 -11.96 5.28 -13.10
C TRP A 103 -13.30 5.44 -12.41
N ASP A 104 -14.26 6.13 -13.03
CA ASP A 104 -15.56 6.41 -12.42
C ASP A 104 -16.33 5.13 -12.07
N ASN A 105 -16.30 4.13 -12.96
CA ASN A 105 -16.92 2.83 -12.71
C ASN A 105 -16.21 2.08 -11.59
N TYR A 106 -14.87 2.12 -11.57
CA TYR A 106 -14.11 1.53 -10.49
C TYR A 106 -14.39 2.23 -9.15
N ALA A 107 -14.32 3.56 -9.10
CA ALA A 107 -14.58 4.34 -7.89
C ALA A 107 -15.99 4.11 -7.32
N LYS A 108 -16.98 4.00 -8.21
CA LYS A 108 -18.38 3.69 -7.83
C LYS A 108 -18.48 2.30 -7.20
N ALA A 109 -17.91 1.28 -7.84
CA ALA A 109 -17.90 -0.10 -7.34
C ALA A 109 -17.14 -0.20 -6.01
N TYR A 110 -15.98 0.45 -5.92
CA TYR A 110 -15.17 0.49 -4.71
C TYR A 110 -15.92 1.14 -3.53
N ARG A 111 -16.58 2.30 -3.73
CA ARG A 111 -17.39 2.94 -2.68
C ARG A 111 -18.53 2.05 -2.21
N ALA A 112 -19.21 1.37 -3.14
CA ALA A 112 -20.29 0.43 -2.81
C ALA A 112 -19.78 -0.77 -1.98
N GLN A 113 -18.63 -1.33 -2.35
CA GLN A 113 -17.98 -2.39 -1.58
C GLN A 113 -17.57 -1.87 -0.19
N ARG A 114 -16.95 -0.69 -0.12
CA ARG A 114 -16.46 -0.11 1.10
C ARG A 114 -17.55 0.19 2.12
N ALA A 115 -18.75 0.54 1.67
CA ALA A 115 -19.91 0.77 2.55
C ALA A 115 -20.34 -0.48 3.35
N ARG A 116 -19.96 -1.68 2.89
CA ARG A 116 -20.26 -2.97 3.53
C ARG A 116 -19.09 -3.55 4.31
N VAL A 117 -17.91 -3.02 4.12
CA VAL A 117 -16.66 -3.53 4.70
C VAL A 117 -16.27 -2.66 5.88
N MET A 118 -16.18 -3.26 7.06
CA MET A 118 -15.67 -2.59 8.25
C MET A 118 -14.20 -2.96 8.48
N GLY A 119 -13.34 -1.96 8.36
CA GLY A 119 -11.91 -2.18 8.42
C GLY A 119 -11.43 -3.01 7.21
N GLY A 120 -10.16 -3.12 7.05
CA GLY A 120 -9.58 -3.96 6.01
C GLY A 120 -8.08 -3.75 6.02
N ARG A 121 -7.35 -4.87 6.11
CA ARG A 121 -5.89 -4.86 6.01
C ARG A 121 -5.49 -5.79 4.89
N MET A 122 -4.73 -5.26 3.97
CA MET A 122 -4.10 -6.03 2.90
C MET A 122 -2.59 -5.96 3.05
N ASP A 123 -1.98 -7.09 3.29
CA ASP A 123 -0.53 -7.25 3.29
C ASP A 123 -0.09 -7.72 1.90
N ARG A 124 0.93 -7.05 1.36
CA ARG A 124 1.55 -7.36 0.07
C ARG A 124 2.87 -8.07 0.31
N THR A 125 3.08 -9.21 -0.33
CA THR A 125 4.29 -10.02 -0.25
C THR A 125 4.75 -10.49 -1.63
N ASN A 126 5.99 -10.94 -1.74
CA ASN A 126 6.55 -11.53 -2.95
C ASN A 126 6.34 -10.65 -4.19
N THR A 127 6.64 -9.35 -4.04
CA THR A 127 6.49 -8.37 -5.11
C THR A 127 7.60 -8.52 -6.13
N PHE A 128 7.22 -8.63 -7.41
CA PHE A 128 8.10 -8.56 -8.55
C PHE A 128 7.73 -7.37 -9.41
N ILE A 129 8.72 -6.57 -9.82
CA ILE A 129 8.54 -5.39 -10.66
C ILE A 129 9.51 -5.47 -11.83
N LYS A 130 9.01 -5.22 -13.03
CA LYS A 130 9.85 -4.98 -14.20
C LYS A 130 9.45 -3.68 -14.89
N VAL A 131 10.47 -2.90 -15.26
CA VAL A 131 10.32 -1.64 -15.98
C VAL A 131 10.95 -1.81 -17.36
N ASP A 132 10.28 -1.29 -18.38
CA ASP A 132 10.75 -1.21 -19.75
C ASP A 132 10.36 0.14 -20.35
N GLY A 133 11.29 1.08 -20.33
CA GLY A 133 11.07 2.47 -20.75
C GLY A 133 9.96 3.14 -19.95
N SER A 134 8.88 3.53 -20.62
CA SER A 134 7.70 4.17 -20.02
C SER A 134 6.61 3.18 -19.60
N PHE A 135 6.88 1.90 -19.66
CA PHE A 135 5.96 0.82 -19.31
C PHE A 135 6.52 0.01 -18.15
N ALA A 136 5.68 -0.42 -17.24
CA ALA A 136 6.06 -1.31 -16.15
C ALA A 136 4.93 -2.28 -15.83
N TRP A 137 5.30 -3.41 -15.24
CA TRP A 137 4.35 -4.27 -14.56
C TRP A 137 4.87 -4.67 -13.18
N ALA A 138 3.93 -4.80 -12.26
CA ALA A 138 4.17 -5.29 -10.92
C ALA A 138 3.22 -6.46 -10.65
N THR A 139 3.74 -7.53 -10.06
CA THR A 139 2.90 -8.62 -9.56
C THR A 139 3.27 -8.92 -8.12
N TYR A 140 2.26 -9.26 -7.30
CA TYR A 140 2.48 -9.59 -5.91
C TYR A 140 1.40 -10.54 -5.40
N GLN A 141 1.70 -11.22 -4.30
CA GLN A 141 0.73 -11.96 -3.51
C GLN A 141 0.12 -11.03 -2.47
N PHE A 142 -1.16 -11.19 -2.21
CA PHE A 142 -1.83 -10.48 -1.12
C PHE A 142 -2.47 -11.44 -0.12
N PHE A 143 -2.54 -10.98 1.13
CA PHE A 143 -3.39 -11.50 2.17
C PHE A 143 -4.28 -10.37 2.68
N TYR A 144 -5.59 -10.56 2.58
CA TYR A 144 -6.57 -9.54 2.93
C TYR A 144 -7.49 -10.05 4.03
N VAL A 145 -7.55 -9.30 5.13
CA VAL A 145 -8.46 -9.55 6.25
C VAL A 145 -9.41 -8.39 6.39
N THR A 146 -10.68 -8.66 6.50
CA THR A 146 -11.71 -7.65 6.66
C THR A 146 -12.89 -8.18 7.45
N SER A 147 -13.85 -7.31 7.83
CA SER A 147 -15.16 -7.70 8.34
C SER A 147 -16.23 -7.28 7.35
N VAL A 148 -17.03 -8.24 6.91
CA VAL A 148 -18.18 -8.02 6.03
C VAL A 148 -19.44 -8.40 6.81
N ASP A 149 -20.34 -7.44 6.99
CA ASP A 149 -21.61 -7.64 7.75
C ASP A 149 -21.34 -8.27 9.13
N GLY A 150 -20.28 -7.81 9.81
CA GLY A 150 -19.89 -8.26 11.15
C GLY A 150 -19.18 -9.62 11.21
N LYS A 151 -18.88 -10.26 10.07
CA LYS A 151 -18.14 -11.52 9.99
C LYS A 151 -16.74 -11.30 9.45
N VAL A 152 -15.73 -11.86 10.11
CA VAL A 152 -14.35 -11.82 9.62
C VAL A 152 -14.24 -12.65 8.34
N SER A 153 -13.67 -12.03 7.30
CA SER A 153 -13.37 -12.65 6.02
C SER A 153 -11.87 -12.54 5.75
N GLU A 154 -11.27 -13.62 5.35
CA GLU A 154 -9.87 -13.68 4.93
C GLU A 154 -9.81 -14.16 3.49
N SER A 155 -8.97 -13.53 2.70
CA SER A 155 -8.73 -13.96 1.32
C SER A 155 -7.26 -13.82 0.95
N ARG A 156 -6.81 -14.70 0.04
CA ARG A 156 -5.46 -14.71 -0.53
C ARG A 156 -5.55 -14.77 -2.03
N GLY A 157 -4.60 -14.14 -2.67
CA GLY A 157 -4.57 -14.15 -4.11
C GLY A 157 -3.35 -13.45 -4.68
N HIS A 158 -3.45 -13.16 -5.96
CA HIS A 158 -2.41 -12.45 -6.70
C HIS A 158 -3.01 -11.19 -7.33
N THR A 159 -2.20 -10.15 -7.39
CA THR A 159 -2.52 -8.94 -8.16
C THR A 159 -1.42 -8.71 -9.18
N THR A 160 -1.81 -8.39 -10.41
CA THR A 160 -0.93 -7.89 -11.45
C THR A 160 -1.38 -6.49 -11.85
N LEU A 161 -0.45 -5.56 -11.83
CA LEU A 161 -0.65 -4.18 -12.24
C LEU A 161 0.19 -3.90 -13.49
N ILE A 162 -0.40 -3.19 -14.44
CA ILE A 162 0.31 -2.58 -15.55
C ILE A 162 0.31 -1.07 -15.32
N LEU A 163 1.48 -0.45 -15.46
CA LEU A 163 1.67 0.97 -15.23
C LEU A 163 2.31 1.63 -16.45
N ASN A 164 1.87 2.85 -16.75
CA ASN A 164 2.50 3.74 -17.71
C ASN A 164 3.11 4.94 -17.00
N LYS A 165 4.24 5.44 -17.53
CA LYS A 165 4.90 6.64 -17.03
C LYS A 165 4.30 7.88 -17.67
N HIS A 166 3.72 8.75 -16.86
CA HIS A 166 3.17 10.04 -17.26
C HIS A 166 4.01 11.17 -16.64
N GLY A 167 4.94 11.71 -17.40
CA GLY A 167 5.94 12.63 -16.89
C GLY A 167 6.88 11.94 -15.90
N ASP A 168 6.85 12.37 -14.65
CA ASP A 168 7.63 11.80 -13.53
C ASP A 168 6.83 10.80 -12.67
N ARG A 169 5.56 10.53 -13.00
CA ARG A 169 4.67 9.67 -12.23
C ARG A 169 4.35 8.37 -12.96
N TRP A 170 4.23 7.29 -12.18
CA TRP A 170 3.73 6.01 -12.65
C TRP A 170 2.24 5.87 -12.33
N VAL A 171 1.44 5.52 -13.34
CA VAL A 171 -0.03 5.46 -13.28
C VAL A 171 -0.49 4.08 -13.70
N ILE A 172 -1.35 3.47 -12.90
CA ILE A 172 -1.93 2.14 -13.13
C ILE A 172 -2.97 2.25 -14.25
N VAL A 173 -2.76 1.51 -15.33
CA VAL A 173 -3.68 1.40 -16.48
C VAL A 173 -4.44 0.08 -16.50
N LEU A 174 -3.94 -0.94 -15.79
CA LEU A 174 -4.64 -2.19 -15.56
C LEU A 174 -4.36 -2.69 -14.15
N ASN A 175 -5.42 -3.11 -13.47
CA ASN A 175 -5.36 -3.81 -12.20
C ASN A 175 -6.13 -5.12 -12.35
N HIS A 176 -5.42 -6.24 -12.26
CA HIS A 176 -6.02 -7.57 -12.30
C HIS A 176 -5.70 -8.30 -11.00
N SER A 177 -6.74 -8.66 -10.27
CA SER A 177 -6.63 -9.49 -9.07
C SER A 177 -7.31 -10.84 -9.29
N SER A 178 -6.76 -11.90 -8.70
CA SER A 178 -7.37 -13.22 -8.63
C SER A 178 -7.36 -13.70 -7.19
N ILE A 179 -8.50 -14.18 -6.71
CA ILE A 179 -8.63 -14.79 -5.39
C ILE A 179 -8.36 -16.29 -5.55
N VAL A 180 -7.40 -16.81 -4.80
CA VAL A 180 -7.03 -18.23 -4.79
C VAL A 180 -7.75 -18.96 -3.65
N GLU A 181 -7.93 -18.27 -2.52
CA GLU A 181 -8.55 -18.82 -1.32
C GLU A 181 -9.33 -17.74 -0.59
N SER A 182 -10.52 -18.10 -0.09
CA SER A 182 -11.33 -17.24 0.76
C SER A 182 -12.05 -18.06 1.81
N THR A 183 -12.06 -17.60 3.07
CA THR A 183 -12.71 -18.29 4.18
C THR A 183 -14.20 -18.01 4.29
N LEU A 184 -14.68 -16.94 3.65
CA LEU A 184 -16.09 -16.67 3.49
C LEU A 184 -16.39 -16.52 2.00
N ALA A 185 -17.10 -17.51 1.47
CA ALA A 185 -17.82 -17.34 0.21
C ALA A 185 -19.03 -16.43 0.48
N SER A 186 -18.80 -15.12 0.64
CA SER A 186 -19.91 -14.19 0.62
C SER A 186 -20.13 -13.79 -0.83
N PRO A 187 -21.35 -13.95 -1.38
CA PRO A 187 -21.66 -13.41 -2.69
C PRO A 187 -21.41 -11.90 -2.65
N VAL A 188 -20.57 -11.42 -3.55
CA VAL A 188 -20.42 -10.00 -3.77
C VAL A 188 -21.79 -9.47 -4.23
N PRO A 189 -22.37 -8.45 -3.60
CA PRO A 189 -23.66 -7.95 -4.03
C PRO A 189 -23.50 -7.30 -5.42
N GLY A 190 -24.28 -7.78 -6.34
CA GLY A 190 -24.25 -7.39 -7.74
C GLY A 190 -24.03 -8.57 -8.70
N ALA A 191 -23.78 -9.76 -8.17
CA ALA A 191 -23.64 -11.00 -8.96
C ALA A 191 -24.99 -11.62 -9.39
N ASP A 192 -26.12 -10.96 -9.16
CA ASP A 192 -27.39 -11.31 -9.81
C ASP A 192 -27.39 -10.85 -11.28
N SER A 193 -26.32 -11.19 -11.99
CA SER A 193 -26.37 -11.17 -13.45
C SER A 193 -27.07 -12.45 -13.91
N PRO A 194 -28.15 -12.37 -14.74
CA PRO A 194 -28.82 -13.54 -15.25
C PRO A 194 -27.79 -14.42 -15.96
N GLN A 195 -27.67 -15.66 -15.54
CA GLN A 195 -26.86 -16.64 -16.27
C GLN A 195 -27.38 -16.69 -17.71
N PRO A 196 -26.51 -16.56 -18.73
CA PRO A 196 -26.94 -16.85 -20.10
C PRO A 196 -27.41 -18.31 -20.11
N SER A 197 -28.67 -18.51 -20.46
CA SER A 197 -29.24 -19.84 -20.73
C SER A 197 -28.35 -20.51 -21.77
N ARG A 198 -27.74 -21.62 -21.39
CA ARG A 198 -27.03 -22.49 -22.37
C ARG A 198 -28.01 -22.92 -23.46
N PRO A 199 -27.56 -22.92 -24.72
CA PRO A 199 -28.35 -23.48 -25.84
C PRO A 199 -28.57 -24.98 -25.67
#